data_212efe27f4f07c4b6458c7f4ec1d8923
#
_entry.id   212efe27f4f07c4b6458c7f4ec1d8923
#
_cell.length_a   1.000
_cell.length_b   1.000
_cell.length_c   1.000
_cell.angle_alpha   90.00
_cell.angle_beta   90.00
_cell.angle_gamma   90.00
#
_symmetry.space_group_name_H-M   'P 1'
#
loop_
_entity.id
_entity.type
_entity.pdbx_description
1 polymer ?
#
loop_
_entity_poly.entity_id
_entity_poly.type
_entity_poly.pdbx_seq_one_letter_code
_entity_poly.pdbx_strand_id
1 'polypeptide(L)' 'EPIVEVYKANGEKTTYVKVKPEMVDEIIDQHIIKGNVVTKYTIEASKLG' A
#
# COMPACT_ATOMS: atom_id res chain seq x y z
N GLU A 1 -10.33 -2.21 10.45
CA GLU A 1 -9.77 -1.18 9.58
C GLU A 1 -9.51 -1.76 8.20
N PRO A 2 -9.71 -0.98 7.14
CA PRO A 2 -9.66 -1.53 5.79
C PRO A 2 -8.27 -1.98 5.37
N ILE A 3 -8.26 -3.00 4.52
CA ILE A 3 -7.06 -3.51 3.87
C ILE A 3 -7.17 -3.17 2.40
N VAL A 4 -6.10 -2.65 1.82
CA VAL A 4 -6.05 -2.30 0.39
C VAL A 4 -4.98 -3.16 -0.28
N GLU A 5 -5.38 -3.86 -1.34
CA GLU A 5 -4.45 -4.67 -2.14
C GLU A 5 -4.25 -4.00 -3.48
N VAL A 6 -2.99 -3.82 -3.88
CA VAL A 6 -2.64 -3.25 -5.17
C VAL A 6 -2.00 -4.34 -6.01
N TYR A 7 -2.60 -4.61 -7.17
CA TYR A 7 -2.11 -5.62 -8.10
C TYR A 7 -1.50 -4.94 -9.32
N LYS A 8 -0.32 -5.38 -9.71
CA LYS A 8 0.31 -4.92 -10.95
C LYS A 8 0.05 -5.93 -12.06
N ALA A 9 0.17 -5.46 -13.32
CA ALA A 9 -0.03 -6.31 -14.49
C ALA A 9 0.92 -7.50 -14.52
N ASN A 10 2.10 -7.36 -13.89
CA ASN A 10 3.09 -8.45 -13.85
C ASN A 10 2.80 -9.50 -12.78
N GLY A 11 1.68 -9.37 -12.06
CA GLY A 11 1.27 -10.33 -11.05
C GLY A 11 1.71 -9.99 -9.63
N GLU A 12 2.50 -8.94 -9.44
CA GLU A 12 2.89 -8.51 -8.10
C GLU A 12 1.70 -7.97 -7.32
N LYS A 13 1.66 -8.30 -6.03
CA LYS A 13 0.64 -7.81 -5.13
C LYS A 13 1.28 -7.13 -3.92
N THR A 14 0.78 -5.94 -3.59
CA THR A 14 1.18 -5.22 -2.37
C THR A 14 -0.05 -5.07 -1.48
N THR A 15 0.08 -5.45 -0.21
CA THR A 15 -1.03 -5.37 0.76
C THR A 15 -0.75 -4.28 1.77
N TYR A 16 -1.64 -3.28 1.80
CA TYR A 16 -1.60 -2.21 2.79
C TYR A 16 -2.64 -2.48 3.87
N VAL A 17 -2.27 -2.30 5.13
CA VAL A 17 -3.14 -2.59 6.27
C VAL A 17 -3.41 -1.35 7.09
N LYS A 18 -4.54 -1.37 7.82
CA LYS A 18 -4.95 -0.27 8.71
C LYS A 18 -5.03 1.06 7.96
N VAL A 19 -5.55 1.00 6.72
CA VAL A 19 -5.55 2.15 5.82
C VAL A 19 -6.61 3.16 6.27
N LYS A 20 -6.20 4.40 6.48
CA LYS A 20 -7.08 5.52 6.80
C LYS A 20 -7.29 6.36 5.55
N PRO A 21 -8.37 7.18 5.48
CA PRO A 21 -8.64 7.98 4.27
C PRO A 21 -7.47 8.82 3.80
N GLU A 22 -6.73 9.44 4.72
CA GLU A 22 -5.59 10.27 4.36
C GLU A 22 -4.43 9.47 3.77
N MET A 23 -4.36 8.16 4.08
CA MET A 23 -3.32 7.29 3.54
C MET A 23 -3.59 6.89 2.09
N VAL A 24 -4.87 6.91 1.68
CA VAL A 24 -5.26 6.53 0.32
C VAL A 24 -4.61 7.46 -0.70
N ASP A 25 -4.64 8.77 -0.44
CA ASP A 25 -4.05 9.76 -1.35
C ASP A 25 -2.56 9.52 -1.51
N GLU A 26 -1.86 9.22 -0.43
CA GLU A 26 -0.43 8.94 -0.49
C GLU A 26 -0.14 7.66 -1.26
N ILE A 27 -0.94 6.62 -1.05
CA ILE A 27 -0.78 5.34 -1.76
C ILE A 27 -0.98 5.56 -3.26
N ILE A 28 -2.02 6.31 -3.64
CA ILE A 28 -2.29 6.58 -5.05
C ILE A 28 -1.12 7.36 -5.67
N ASP A 29 -0.68 8.44 -5.01
CA ASP A 29 0.37 9.29 -5.55
C ASP A 29 1.69 8.54 -5.67
N GLN A 30 2.09 7.81 -4.64
CA GLN A 30 3.39 7.14 -4.62
C GLN A 30 3.37 5.82 -5.39
N HIS A 31 2.39 4.98 -5.14
CA HIS A 31 2.41 3.62 -5.70
C HIS A 31 1.80 3.57 -7.10
N ILE A 32 0.63 4.15 -7.28
CA ILE A 32 -0.08 4.04 -8.55
C ILE A 32 0.56 4.93 -9.62
N ILE A 33 0.86 6.19 -9.27
CA ILE A 33 1.37 7.16 -10.23
C ILE A 33 2.88 7.05 -10.40
N LYS A 34 3.63 6.99 -9.29
CA LYS A 34 5.10 7.00 -9.32
C LYS A 34 5.73 5.60 -9.30
N GLY A 35 4.95 4.57 -9.00
CA GLY A 35 5.43 3.20 -8.96
C GLY A 35 6.22 2.83 -7.71
N ASN A 36 6.14 3.64 -6.65
CA ASN A 36 6.89 3.41 -5.41
C ASN A 36 5.99 2.83 -4.34
N VAL A 37 6.34 1.66 -3.80
CA VAL A 37 5.60 1.06 -2.69
C VAL A 37 5.74 1.94 -1.45
N VAL A 38 4.61 2.22 -0.76
CA VAL A 38 4.63 2.95 0.50
C VAL A 38 4.88 1.96 1.63
N THR A 39 6.13 1.58 1.80
CA THR A 39 6.56 0.45 2.65
C THR A 39 6.02 0.54 4.07
N LYS A 40 5.97 1.75 4.64
CA LYS A 40 5.54 1.94 6.03
C LYS A 40 4.09 1.51 6.29
N TYR A 41 3.28 1.39 5.24
CA TYR A 41 1.86 0.99 5.37
C TYR A 41 1.63 -0.47 5.01
N THR A 42 2.66 -1.21 4.63
CA THR A 42 2.51 -2.60 4.19
C THR A 42 2.30 -3.55 5.37
N ILE A 43 1.74 -4.72 5.06
CA ILE A 43 1.55 -5.76 6.07
C ILE A 43 2.88 -6.23 6.64
N GLU A 44 3.94 -6.24 5.82
CA GLU A 44 5.28 -6.60 6.27
C GLU A 44 5.79 -5.65 7.34
N ALA A 45 5.62 -4.34 7.12
CA ALA A 45 6.01 -3.33 8.11
C ALA A 45 5.19 -3.47 9.39
N SER A 46 3.90 -3.79 9.27
CA SER A 46 3.02 -4.01 10.43
C SER A 46 3.51 -5.17 11.28
N LYS A 47 4.02 -6.22 10.64
CA LYS A 47 4.54 -7.38 11.38
C LYS A 47 5.84 -7.09 12.11
N LEU A 48 6.61 -6.13 11.62
CA LEU A 48 7.87 -5.73 12.25
C LEU A 48 7.66 -4.81 13.45
N GLY A 49 6.56 -4.07 13.43
CA GLY A 49 6.24 -3.14 14.49
C GLY A 49 5.44 -3.75 15.60
#